data_94a725ca38189c95d3fd23ccb353213e
#
_entry.id   94a725ca38189c95d3fd23ccb353213e
#
_cell.length_a   1.000
_cell.length_b   1.000
_cell.length_c   1.000
_cell.angle_alpha   90.00
_cell.angle_beta   90.00
_cell.angle_gamma   90.00
#
_symmetry.space_group_name_H-M   'P 1'
#
loop_
_entity.id
_entity.type
_entity.pdbx_description
1 polymer ?
#
loop_
_entity_poly.entity_id
_entity_poly.type
_entity_poly.pdbx_seq_one_letter_code
_entity_poly.pdbx_strand_id
1 'polypeptide(L)'
;MAGRRRKSGPNIVFTILGFVVVGILGLIYTLTGRAPTGSFSGTDTPVIDTPTVVVSAVPPTSTVASDWWEVYFTDPVNMGNPEQWQGSVEAQLINKINNAQRTIHIASFEFDLTQVAEALIAAKQRGVEILWVTDDEHGLEADEEPGHGQFAMLRAAGIEVRSDTRSALMHNKFWIFDWQTVWTGSTNITENGIFDQNNNVLVIHSPEVAAIYETEFQEMWNGQFGPRSPSQILDQSANINGSQILVIFTSEDKALETAIIPFVLGAQSSVYFMAFSFTDYPLAAAMIQRRNSGVEVAGVFEAFGSTTDAAELRTLFCGSVPVRQDGNGGFLHHKVIVVDERYVITGSLNFSTNAETSNDENVIIIDNTEIAQLYIQEFERVWALGKDVDPAKMVCQ
;
A
#
# COMPACT_ATOMS: atom_id res chain seq x y z
N MET A 1 24.93 -47.37 30.38
CA MET A 1 25.09 -45.94 30.04
C MET A 1 23.84 -45.46 29.37
N ALA A 2 23.01 -44.69 30.07
CA ALA A 2 21.67 -44.32 29.63
C ALA A 2 21.69 -42.92 29.02
N GLY A 3 21.38 -42.79 27.75
CA GLY A 3 21.25 -41.54 27.04
C GLY A 3 19.89 -40.89 27.31
N ARG A 4 19.87 -39.72 27.89
CA ARG A 4 18.68 -38.90 28.12
C ARG A 4 18.23 -38.25 26.80
N ARG A 5 17.05 -38.64 26.31
CA ARG A 5 16.30 -37.88 25.25
C ARG A 5 15.75 -36.60 25.88
N ARG A 6 16.14 -35.44 25.34
CA ARG A 6 15.45 -34.16 25.56
C ARG A 6 14.13 -34.15 24.76
N LYS A 7 13.03 -33.89 25.43
CA LYS A 7 11.75 -33.57 24.82
C LYS A 7 11.80 -32.08 24.40
N SER A 8 11.61 -31.79 23.12
CA SER A 8 11.33 -30.46 22.62
C SER A 8 9.88 -30.09 22.96
N GLY A 9 9.69 -28.97 23.64
CA GLY A 9 8.36 -28.36 23.85
C GLY A 9 7.91 -27.61 22.61
N PRO A 10 6.63 -27.26 22.48
CA PRO A 10 6.10 -26.59 21.29
C PRO A 10 6.68 -25.18 21.17
N ASN A 11 7.07 -24.82 19.94
CA ASN A 11 7.61 -23.52 19.58
C ASN A 11 6.52 -22.43 19.69
N ILE A 12 6.69 -21.52 20.63
CA ILE A 12 5.98 -20.26 20.74
C ILE A 12 6.84 -19.24 19.97
N VAL A 13 6.84 -19.28 18.65
CA VAL A 13 7.61 -18.33 17.83
C VAL A 13 6.70 -17.46 16.97
N PHE A 14 5.48 -17.88 16.69
CA PHE A 14 4.60 -17.23 15.71
C PHE A 14 3.84 -15.97 16.14
N THR A 15 3.97 -15.54 17.40
CA THR A 15 3.26 -14.32 17.89
C THR A 15 4.22 -13.14 18.13
N ILE A 16 5.51 -13.26 17.86
CA ILE A 16 6.52 -12.26 18.25
C ILE A 16 7.01 -11.42 17.06
N LEU A 17 6.94 -11.89 15.81
CA LEU A 17 7.51 -11.16 14.67
C LEU A 17 6.74 -9.87 14.33
N GLY A 18 5.41 -9.86 14.42
CA GLY A 18 4.62 -8.63 14.24
C GLY A 18 4.92 -7.55 15.28
N PHE A 19 5.32 -7.94 16.50
CA PHE A 19 5.66 -7.01 17.57
C PHE A 19 7.06 -6.40 17.45
N VAL A 20 8.00 -7.06 16.77
CA VAL A 20 9.38 -6.59 16.65
C VAL A 20 9.51 -5.41 15.71
N VAL A 21 8.76 -5.40 14.58
CA VAL A 21 8.81 -4.28 13.62
C VAL A 21 8.24 -2.99 14.22
N VAL A 22 7.14 -3.08 14.96
CA VAL A 22 6.54 -1.91 15.64
C VAL A 22 7.40 -1.49 16.85
N GLY A 23 8.02 -2.42 17.57
CA GLY A 23 8.87 -2.15 18.73
C GLY A 23 10.22 -1.50 18.39
N ILE A 24 10.82 -1.86 17.26
CA ILE A 24 12.09 -1.26 16.78
C ILE A 24 11.86 0.16 16.29
N LEU A 25 10.73 0.45 15.62
CA LEU A 25 10.38 1.81 15.20
C LEU A 25 10.13 2.74 16.40
N GLY A 26 9.53 2.24 17.49
CA GLY A 26 9.33 3.00 18.73
C GLY A 26 10.64 3.32 19.47
N LEU A 27 11.63 2.42 19.44
CA LEU A 27 12.88 2.59 20.19
C LEU A 27 13.84 3.62 19.56
N ILE A 28 13.78 3.82 18.26
CA ILE A 28 14.63 4.80 17.56
C ILE A 28 14.15 6.24 17.80
N TYR A 29 12.84 6.44 17.99
CA TYR A 29 12.27 7.79 18.18
C TYR A 29 12.53 8.36 19.57
N THR A 30 12.61 7.53 20.61
CA THR A 30 12.88 7.99 21.99
C THR A 30 14.28 8.56 22.22
N LEU A 31 15.20 8.37 21.27
CA LEU A 31 16.59 8.83 21.40
C LEU A 31 16.90 10.18 20.74
N THR A 32 16.01 10.76 19.95
CA THR A 32 16.32 11.98 19.14
C THR A 32 15.32 13.13 19.20
N GLY A 33 14.13 12.99 19.81
CA GLY A 33 13.05 13.96 19.70
C GLY A 33 12.92 14.98 20.81
N ARG A 34 13.22 16.26 20.56
CA ARG A 34 12.74 17.41 21.34
C ARG A 34 11.56 18.06 20.64
N ALA A 35 10.38 18.08 21.29
CA ALA A 35 9.21 18.82 20.81
C ALA A 35 9.31 20.32 21.13
N PRO A 36 8.84 21.21 20.26
CA PRO A 36 8.69 22.63 20.60
C PRO A 36 7.41 22.84 21.43
N THR A 37 7.54 23.56 22.53
CA THR A 37 6.46 23.92 23.45
C THR A 37 5.69 25.13 22.93
N GLY A 38 4.42 24.92 22.54
CA GLY A 38 3.44 26.02 22.32
C GLY A 38 2.21 25.74 23.18
N SER A 39 1.91 26.62 24.13
CA SER A 39 0.73 26.51 24.99
C SER A 39 -0.52 27.05 24.33
N PHE A 40 -1.57 26.23 24.18
CA PHE A 40 -2.93 26.66 23.87
C PHE A 40 -3.84 26.39 25.08
N SER A 41 -4.49 27.43 25.57
CA SER A 41 -5.56 27.33 26.58
C SER A 41 -6.90 27.55 25.88
N GLY A 42 -7.75 26.55 25.90
CA GLY A 42 -9.13 26.64 25.45
C GLY A 42 -9.89 25.36 25.81
N THR A 43 -10.80 25.47 26.78
CA THR A 43 -11.69 24.39 27.20
C THR A 43 -13.03 24.55 26.47
N ASP A 44 -13.11 24.04 25.25
CA ASP A 44 -14.37 23.78 24.57
C ASP A 44 -14.26 22.41 23.89
N THR A 45 -15.11 21.49 24.33
CA THR A 45 -15.28 20.19 23.66
C THR A 45 -15.95 20.45 22.31
N PRO A 46 -15.32 20.12 21.18
CA PRO A 46 -15.96 20.30 19.88
C PRO A 46 -17.10 19.29 19.74
N VAL A 47 -18.29 19.79 19.46
CA VAL A 47 -19.39 19.00 18.91
C VAL A 47 -19.00 18.67 17.48
N ILE A 48 -18.66 17.41 17.24
CA ILE A 48 -18.33 16.93 15.90
C ILE A 48 -19.63 16.77 15.13
N ASP A 49 -19.93 17.72 14.23
CA ASP A 49 -20.96 17.50 13.20
C ASP A 49 -20.48 16.38 12.29
N THR A 50 -21.09 15.21 12.43
CA THR A 50 -20.90 14.09 11.51
C THR A 50 -21.56 14.46 10.18
N PRO A 51 -20.83 14.46 9.05
CA PRO A 51 -21.46 14.64 7.75
C PRO A 51 -22.48 13.51 7.53
N THR A 52 -23.70 13.89 7.15
CA THR A 52 -24.75 12.95 6.81
C THR A 52 -24.44 12.34 5.44
N VAL A 53 -23.68 11.25 5.43
CA VAL A 53 -23.38 10.51 4.21
C VAL A 53 -24.60 9.74 3.78
N VAL A 54 -25.16 10.06 2.63
CA VAL A 54 -26.19 9.27 1.96
C VAL A 54 -25.50 8.07 1.31
N VAL A 55 -25.51 6.93 2.00
CA VAL A 55 -24.95 5.68 1.47
C VAL A 55 -25.81 5.21 0.29
N SER A 56 -25.31 5.43 -0.92
CA SER A 56 -25.81 4.73 -2.11
C SER A 56 -25.13 3.37 -2.14
N ALA A 57 -25.89 2.28 -2.10
CA ALA A 57 -25.35 0.94 -2.11
C ALA A 57 -24.64 0.68 -3.46
N VAL A 58 -23.31 0.68 -3.42
CA VAL A 58 -22.47 0.27 -4.54
C VAL A 58 -22.33 -1.25 -4.51
N PRO A 59 -22.51 -1.96 -5.63
CA PRO A 59 -22.31 -3.40 -5.66
C PRO A 59 -20.84 -3.75 -5.38
N PRO A 60 -20.56 -4.87 -4.70
CA PRO A 60 -19.20 -5.31 -4.41
C PRO A 60 -18.41 -5.55 -5.70
N THR A 61 -17.16 -5.17 -5.70
CA THR A 61 -16.22 -5.27 -6.83
C THR A 61 -16.67 -4.47 -8.05
N SER A 62 -16.82 -3.16 -7.91
CA SER A 62 -17.07 -2.27 -9.06
C SER A 62 -15.81 -2.21 -9.91
N THR A 63 -15.74 -3.05 -10.95
CA THR A 63 -14.81 -2.82 -12.06
C THR A 63 -15.36 -1.64 -12.86
N VAL A 64 -14.83 -0.45 -12.63
CA VAL A 64 -15.02 0.64 -13.59
C VAL A 64 -13.74 0.69 -14.39
N ALA A 65 -13.86 0.48 -15.69
CA ALA A 65 -12.76 0.49 -16.63
C ALA A 65 -13.02 1.54 -17.69
N SER A 66 -11.96 2.22 -18.08
CA SER A 66 -11.93 3.01 -19.32
C SER A 66 -10.98 2.32 -20.30
N ASP A 67 -10.80 2.93 -21.48
CA ASP A 67 -9.90 2.37 -22.51
C ASP A 67 -8.42 2.33 -22.04
N TRP A 68 -8.05 3.06 -20.99
CA TRP A 68 -6.66 3.19 -20.57
C TRP A 68 -6.40 2.97 -19.07
N TRP A 69 -7.44 2.79 -18.22
CA TRP A 69 -7.28 2.46 -16.81
C TRP A 69 -8.38 1.53 -16.29
N GLU A 70 -8.05 0.79 -15.21
CA GLU A 70 -8.97 -0.01 -14.44
C GLU A 70 -8.65 0.17 -12.95
N VAL A 71 -9.67 0.17 -12.10
CA VAL A 71 -9.53 0.25 -10.64
C VAL A 71 -10.24 -0.94 -10.01
N TYR A 72 -9.58 -1.57 -9.06
CA TYR A 72 -10.13 -2.67 -8.29
C TYR A 72 -9.88 -2.44 -6.81
N PHE A 73 -10.86 -2.81 -5.99
CA PHE A 73 -10.73 -2.84 -4.53
C PHE A 73 -11.02 -4.25 -4.03
N THR A 74 -10.29 -4.69 -3.01
CA THR A 74 -10.64 -5.90 -2.26
C THR A 74 -11.82 -5.59 -1.32
N ASP A 75 -12.66 -6.58 -1.10
CA ASP A 75 -13.81 -6.47 -0.20
C ASP A 75 -13.85 -7.67 0.73
N PRO A 76 -13.07 -7.68 1.81
CA PRO A 76 -12.99 -8.82 2.71
C PRO A 76 -14.31 -9.13 3.43
N VAL A 77 -15.23 -8.16 3.51
CA VAL A 77 -16.56 -8.38 4.11
C VAL A 77 -17.46 -9.26 3.24
N ASN A 78 -17.42 -9.04 1.91
CA ASN A 78 -18.30 -9.73 0.97
C ASN A 78 -17.56 -10.81 0.14
N MET A 79 -16.25 -10.70 -0.01
CA MET A 79 -15.40 -11.54 -0.86
C MET A 79 -14.27 -12.23 -0.08
N GLY A 80 -14.39 -12.37 1.24
CA GLY A 80 -13.36 -12.92 2.13
C GLY A 80 -13.24 -14.45 2.11
N ASN A 81 -13.75 -15.13 1.09
CA ASN A 81 -13.62 -16.60 0.95
C ASN A 81 -12.70 -16.96 -0.22
N PRO A 82 -11.46 -17.43 0.04
CA PRO A 82 -10.49 -17.83 -1.00
C PRO A 82 -11.00 -18.91 -1.95
N GLU A 83 -11.91 -19.79 -1.49
CA GLU A 83 -12.51 -20.82 -2.36
C GLU A 83 -13.41 -20.21 -3.46
N GLN A 84 -13.80 -18.96 -3.35
CA GLN A 84 -14.65 -18.21 -4.29
C GLN A 84 -13.87 -17.13 -5.03
N TRP A 85 -12.61 -17.36 -5.34
CA TRP A 85 -11.69 -16.40 -5.92
C TRP A 85 -12.09 -15.85 -7.30
N GLN A 86 -12.98 -16.53 -8.04
CA GLN A 86 -13.36 -16.18 -9.43
C GLN A 86 -13.97 -14.76 -9.58
N GLY A 87 -14.45 -14.15 -8.51
CA GLY A 87 -14.95 -12.76 -8.50
C GLY A 87 -13.99 -11.75 -7.88
N SER A 88 -12.82 -12.19 -7.42
CA SER A 88 -11.88 -11.37 -6.67
C SER A 88 -10.88 -10.61 -7.55
N VAL A 89 -10.05 -9.80 -6.91
CA VAL A 89 -8.89 -9.15 -7.52
C VAL A 89 -7.88 -10.16 -8.08
N GLU A 90 -7.75 -11.34 -7.44
CA GLU A 90 -6.93 -12.45 -7.95
C GLU A 90 -7.36 -12.89 -9.35
N ALA A 91 -8.67 -13.04 -9.60
CA ALA A 91 -9.18 -13.41 -10.91
C ALA A 91 -8.84 -12.36 -11.99
N GLN A 92 -8.82 -11.08 -11.64
CA GLN A 92 -8.43 -10.02 -12.56
C GLN A 92 -6.94 -10.10 -12.91
N LEU A 93 -6.09 -10.37 -11.93
CA LEU A 93 -4.67 -10.59 -12.16
C LEU A 93 -4.43 -11.81 -13.05
N ILE A 94 -5.09 -12.93 -12.78
CA ILE A 94 -5.01 -14.16 -13.61
C ILE A 94 -5.45 -13.85 -15.04
N ASN A 95 -6.49 -13.03 -15.24
CA ASN A 95 -6.90 -12.60 -16.58
C ASN A 95 -5.79 -11.81 -17.31
N LYS A 96 -5.09 -10.91 -16.63
CA LYS A 96 -3.94 -10.18 -17.21
C LYS A 96 -2.81 -11.14 -17.59
N ILE A 97 -2.46 -12.09 -16.71
CA ILE A 97 -1.44 -13.11 -16.97
C ILE A 97 -1.81 -13.96 -18.18
N ASN A 98 -3.07 -14.39 -18.28
CA ASN A 98 -3.54 -15.23 -19.37
C ASN A 98 -3.54 -14.51 -20.73
N ASN A 99 -3.70 -13.19 -20.74
CA ASN A 99 -3.71 -12.36 -21.94
C ASN A 99 -2.31 -11.88 -22.35
N ALA A 100 -1.31 -11.95 -21.49
CA ALA A 100 0.06 -11.57 -21.81
C ALA A 100 0.64 -12.43 -22.96
N GLN A 101 1.30 -11.76 -23.92
CA GLN A 101 1.80 -12.37 -25.15
C GLN A 101 3.34 -12.43 -25.22
N ARG A 102 4.05 -11.55 -24.52
CA ARG A 102 5.50 -11.39 -24.64
C ARG A 102 6.23 -11.43 -23.32
N THR A 103 5.85 -10.55 -22.39
CA THR A 103 6.59 -10.36 -21.14
C THR A 103 5.67 -10.12 -19.95
N ILE A 104 6.06 -10.62 -18.78
CA ILE A 104 5.52 -10.23 -17.47
C ILE A 104 6.71 -9.97 -16.56
N HIS A 105 6.97 -8.70 -16.24
CA HIS A 105 8.00 -8.32 -15.28
C HIS A 105 7.34 -7.90 -13.97
N ILE A 106 7.82 -8.43 -12.86
CA ILE A 106 7.14 -8.37 -11.56
C ILE A 106 8.12 -7.88 -10.50
N ALA A 107 7.75 -6.80 -9.79
CA ALA A 107 8.35 -6.44 -8.52
C ALA A 107 7.27 -6.50 -7.46
N SER A 108 7.26 -7.57 -6.66
CA SER A 108 6.21 -7.82 -5.67
C SER A 108 6.77 -8.48 -4.42
N PHE A 109 6.37 -7.94 -3.26
CA PHE A 109 6.94 -8.18 -1.94
C PHE A 109 6.71 -9.59 -1.43
N GLU A 110 5.45 -10.03 -1.34
CA GLU A 110 5.01 -11.32 -0.82
C GLU A 110 4.18 -12.07 -1.86
N PHE A 111 4.21 -13.42 -1.79
CA PHE A 111 3.46 -14.25 -2.71
C PHE A 111 3.12 -15.63 -2.14
N ASP A 112 1.83 -16.00 -2.10
CA ASP A 112 1.36 -17.31 -1.67
C ASP A 112 0.16 -17.88 -2.48
N LEU A 113 -0.28 -17.17 -3.55
CA LEU A 113 -1.45 -17.58 -4.35
C LEU A 113 -1.10 -18.65 -5.39
N THR A 114 -1.52 -19.89 -5.14
CA THR A 114 -1.24 -21.04 -6.02
C THR A 114 -1.84 -20.87 -7.41
N GLN A 115 -3.06 -20.35 -7.55
CA GLN A 115 -3.73 -20.13 -8.84
C GLN A 115 -2.98 -19.11 -9.71
N VAL A 116 -2.38 -18.09 -9.09
CA VAL A 116 -1.53 -17.13 -9.78
C VAL A 116 -0.22 -17.79 -10.24
N ALA A 117 0.40 -18.64 -9.39
CA ALA A 117 1.59 -19.40 -9.77
C ALA A 117 1.29 -20.34 -10.97
N GLU A 118 0.18 -21.04 -10.97
CA GLU A 118 -0.25 -21.90 -12.07
C GLU A 118 -0.49 -21.12 -13.37
N ALA A 119 -1.11 -19.94 -13.29
CA ALA A 119 -1.33 -19.04 -14.43
C ALA A 119 0.00 -18.56 -15.04
N LEU A 120 0.98 -18.19 -14.19
CA LEU A 120 2.33 -17.80 -14.63
C LEU A 120 3.07 -18.96 -15.30
N ILE A 121 2.99 -20.17 -14.73
CA ILE A 121 3.57 -21.37 -15.32
C ILE A 121 2.96 -21.64 -16.70
N ALA A 122 1.64 -21.52 -16.83
CA ALA A 122 0.95 -21.66 -18.12
C ALA A 122 1.38 -20.55 -19.12
N ALA A 123 1.58 -19.30 -18.66
CA ALA A 123 2.10 -18.22 -19.50
C ALA A 123 3.54 -18.51 -19.98
N LYS A 124 4.40 -19.04 -19.10
CA LYS A 124 5.75 -19.48 -19.45
C LYS A 124 5.73 -20.58 -20.52
N GLN A 125 4.81 -21.54 -20.41
CA GLN A 125 4.64 -22.60 -21.40
C GLN A 125 4.16 -22.08 -22.77
N ARG A 126 3.41 -20.96 -22.79
CA ARG A 126 3.05 -20.24 -24.03
C ARG A 126 4.23 -19.49 -24.66
N GLY A 127 5.37 -19.37 -23.98
CA GLY A 127 6.56 -18.68 -24.44
C GLY A 127 6.68 -17.23 -23.93
N VAL A 128 5.87 -16.83 -22.96
CA VAL A 128 5.97 -15.53 -22.31
C VAL A 128 7.25 -15.48 -21.45
N GLU A 129 8.04 -14.43 -21.58
CA GLU A 129 9.16 -14.15 -20.68
C GLU A 129 8.62 -13.66 -19.32
N ILE A 130 9.03 -14.32 -18.23
CA ILE A 130 8.58 -13.94 -16.89
C ILE A 130 9.80 -13.77 -16.01
N LEU A 131 9.93 -12.59 -15.40
CA LEU A 131 10.99 -12.22 -14.47
C LEU A 131 10.35 -11.65 -13.20
N TRP A 132 10.82 -12.09 -12.01
CA TRP A 132 10.29 -11.63 -10.73
C TRP A 132 11.40 -11.16 -9.80
N VAL A 133 11.25 -9.94 -9.24
CA VAL A 133 12.03 -9.44 -8.11
C VAL A 133 11.13 -9.44 -6.88
N THR A 134 11.59 -10.01 -5.76
CA THR A 134 10.87 -10.08 -4.48
C THR A 134 11.79 -9.68 -3.32
N ASP A 135 11.26 -9.63 -2.12
CA ASP A 135 12.02 -9.44 -0.88
C ASP A 135 12.73 -10.74 -0.48
N ASP A 136 13.89 -10.66 0.15
CA ASP A 136 14.64 -11.87 0.55
C ASP A 136 13.99 -12.56 1.76
N GLU A 137 13.62 -11.83 2.81
CA GLU A 137 13.03 -12.38 4.04
C GLU A 137 11.54 -12.74 3.85
N HIS A 138 10.73 -11.78 3.38
CA HIS A 138 9.26 -11.93 3.26
C HIS A 138 8.81 -12.62 1.96
N GLY A 139 9.68 -12.70 0.95
CA GLY A 139 9.44 -13.42 -0.27
C GLY A 139 10.08 -14.81 -0.25
N LEU A 140 11.39 -14.87 -0.46
CA LEU A 140 12.08 -16.14 -0.72
C LEU A 140 12.28 -17.02 0.53
N GLU A 141 12.59 -16.42 1.70
CA GLU A 141 12.73 -17.21 2.93
C GLU A 141 11.35 -17.67 3.42
N ALA A 142 10.35 -16.81 3.32
CA ALA A 142 8.96 -17.15 3.66
C ALA A 142 8.38 -18.26 2.77
N ASP A 143 8.88 -18.46 1.54
CA ASP A 143 8.45 -19.54 0.65
C ASP A 143 8.72 -20.96 1.22
N GLU A 144 9.61 -21.08 2.21
CA GLU A 144 9.90 -22.35 2.91
C GLU A 144 8.91 -22.64 4.06
N GLU A 145 8.02 -21.72 4.39
CA GLU A 145 7.05 -21.89 5.48
C GLU A 145 5.84 -22.76 5.07
N PRO A 146 5.15 -23.41 6.03
CA PRO A 146 3.95 -24.20 5.73
C PRO A 146 2.84 -23.34 5.08
N GLY A 147 2.32 -23.80 3.95
CA GLY A 147 1.30 -23.08 3.17
C GLY A 147 1.87 -22.26 2.01
N HIS A 148 3.18 -22.07 1.99
CA HIS A 148 3.93 -21.42 0.92
C HIS A 148 4.58 -22.45 -0.02
N GLY A 149 5.43 -22.00 -0.94
CA GLY A 149 6.12 -22.86 -1.93
C GLY A 149 5.86 -22.42 -3.37
N GLN A 150 5.18 -21.30 -3.58
CA GLN A 150 4.81 -20.78 -4.90
C GLN A 150 6.03 -20.31 -5.68
N PHE A 151 7.03 -19.70 -5.03
CA PHE A 151 8.31 -19.37 -5.69
C PHE A 151 9.10 -20.63 -6.08
N ALA A 152 9.06 -21.68 -5.26
CA ALA A 152 9.65 -22.96 -5.61
C ALA A 152 8.96 -23.58 -6.85
N MET A 153 7.63 -23.47 -6.97
CA MET A 153 6.88 -23.89 -8.17
C MET A 153 7.32 -23.10 -9.42
N LEU A 154 7.42 -21.76 -9.31
CA LEU A 154 7.86 -20.91 -10.42
C LEU A 154 9.28 -21.25 -10.89
N ARG A 155 10.22 -21.43 -9.96
CA ARG A 155 11.60 -21.81 -10.25
C ARG A 155 11.70 -23.19 -10.91
N ALA A 156 10.91 -24.16 -10.44
CA ALA A 156 10.84 -25.49 -11.04
C ALA A 156 10.33 -25.46 -12.49
N ALA A 157 9.48 -24.48 -12.83
CA ALA A 157 9.00 -24.23 -14.18
C ALA A 157 9.96 -23.39 -15.05
N GLY A 158 11.13 -23.01 -14.53
CA GLY A 158 12.13 -22.20 -15.23
C GLY A 158 11.80 -20.71 -15.31
N ILE A 159 11.01 -20.20 -14.38
CA ILE A 159 10.80 -18.77 -14.17
C ILE A 159 11.89 -18.28 -13.23
N GLU A 160 12.60 -17.21 -13.64
CA GLU A 160 13.69 -16.64 -12.85
C GLU A 160 13.12 -15.69 -11.78
N VAL A 161 13.49 -15.94 -10.51
CA VAL A 161 13.12 -15.13 -9.35
C VAL A 161 14.38 -14.69 -8.65
N ARG A 162 14.54 -13.38 -8.52
CA ARG A 162 15.62 -12.71 -7.76
C ARG A 162 15.05 -12.02 -6.53
N SER A 163 15.89 -11.75 -5.53
CA SER A 163 15.54 -10.92 -4.39
C SER A 163 16.60 -9.86 -4.16
N ASP A 164 16.26 -8.85 -3.37
CA ASP A 164 17.27 -8.06 -2.72
C ASP A 164 18.02 -8.90 -1.65
N THR A 165 18.98 -8.31 -0.96
CA THR A 165 19.75 -8.97 0.11
C THR A 165 19.98 -7.99 1.26
N ARG A 166 18.96 -7.17 1.53
CA ARG A 166 19.03 -6.06 2.49
C ARG A 166 18.03 -6.29 3.63
N SER A 167 18.31 -5.65 4.75
CA SER A 167 17.35 -5.58 5.87
C SER A 167 16.23 -4.55 5.66
N ALA A 168 16.35 -3.69 4.65
CA ALA A 168 15.27 -2.80 4.21
C ALA A 168 14.46 -3.52 3.13
N LEU A 169 13.16 -3.28 3.07
CA LEU A 169 12.26 -4.08 2.26
C LEU A 169 12.31 -3.71 0.78
N MET A 170 12.30 -4.70 -0.09
CA MET A 170 11.82 -4.57 -1.46
C MET A 170 10.29 -4.63 -1.42
N HIS A 171 9.65 -3.50 -1.11
CA HIS A 171 8.24 -3.45 -0.79
C HIS A 171 7.33 -3.06 -1.96
N ASN A 172 7.87 -3.00 -3.18
CA ASN A 172 7.11 -2.75 -4.39
C ASN A 172 5.99 -3.78 -4.61
N LYS A 173 4.93 -3.38 -5.30
CA LYS A 173 3.78 -4.21 -5.67
C LYS A 173 3.31 -3.83 -7.07
N PHE A 174 4.20 -4.02 -8.07
CA PHE A 174 3.81 -3.72 -9.44
C PHE A 174 4.16 -4.86 -10.42
N TRP A 175 3.38 -4.92 -11.50
CA TRP A 175 3.53 -5.86 -12.60
C TRP A 175 3.48 -5.10 -13.91
N ILE A 176 4.30 -5.49 -14.86
CA ILE A 176 4.36 -4.89 -16.20
C ILE A 176 4.06 -5.99 -17.20
N PHE A 177 3.00 -5.81 -17.99
CA PHE A 177 2.58 -6.76 -19.01
C PHE A 177 2.89 -6.21 -20.40
N ASP A 178 3.66 -6.96 -21.19
CA ASP A 178 3.97 -6.70 -22.60
C ASP A 178 4.57 -5.31 -22.88
N TRP A 179 5.16 -4.64 -21.88
CA TRP A 179 5.62 -3.24 -21.89
C TRP A 179 4.52 -2.22 -22.21
N GLN A 180 3.28 -2.54 -21.92
CA GLN A 180 2.11 -1.71 -22.27
C GLN A 180 1.16 -1.48 -21.11
N THR A 181 1.12 -2.37 -20.14
CA THR A 181 0.18 -2.30 -19.04
C THR A 181 0.93 -2.42 -17.73
N VAL A 182 0.64 -1.51 -16.81
CA VAL A 182 1.11 -1.55 -15.42
C VAL A 182 -0.06 -1.88 -14.51
N TRP A 183 0.15 -2.82 -13.61
CA TRP A 183 -0.68 -3.11 -12.46
C TRP A 183 0.09 -2.66 -11.23
N THR A 184 -0.48 -1.79 -10.38
CA THR A 184 0.15 -1.30 -9.15
C THR A 184 -0.90 -1.03 -8.07
N GLY A 185 -0.47 -0.68 -6.87
CA GLY A 185 -1.34 -0.37 -5.73
C GLY A 185 -0.80 -0.89 -4.41
N SER A 186 -1.69 -1.15 -3.46
CA SER A 186 -1.30 -1.59 -2.12
C SER A 186 -1.31 -3.11 -1.92
N THR A 187 -1.83 -3.87 -2.89
CA THR A 187 -2.19 -5.28 -2.75
C THR A 187 -0.96 -6.20 -2.82
N ASN A 188 -0.66 -6.91 -1.74
CA ASN A 188 0.19 -8.09 -1.80
C ASN A 188 -0.54 -9.23 -2.51
N ILE A 189 0.19 -10.06 -3.24
CA ILE A 189 -0.39 -11.20 -3.96
C ILE A 189 -0.39 -12.42 -3.04
N THR A 190 -1.14 -12.25 -1.95
CA THR A 190 -1.31 -13.25 -0.90
C THR A 190 -2.78 -13.45 -0.56
N GLU A 191 -3.11 -14.60 0.06
CA GLU A 191 -4.46 -14.89 0.54
C GLU A 191 -4.96 -13.77 1.45
N ASN A 192 -4.16 -13.36 2.42
CA ASN A 192 -4.49 -12.22 3.28
C ASN A 192 -4.69 -10.93 2.50
N GLY A 193 -3.80 -10.63 1.53
CA GLY A 193 -3.84 -9.40 0.73
C GLY A 193 -5.10 -9.28 -0.11
N ILE A 194 -5.64 -10.39 -0.59
CA ILE A 194 -6.83 -10.41 -1.47
C ILE A 194 -8.12 -10.59 -0.67
N PHE A 195 -8.15 -11.44 0.37
CA PHE A 195 -9.40 -11.90 1.00
C PHE A 195 -9.63 -11.35 2.41
N ASP A 196 -8.58 -10.91 3.12
CA ASP A 196 -8.70 -10.43 4.50
C ASP A 196 -8.47 -8.92 4.67
N GLN A 197 -7.77 -8.29 3.72
CA GLN A 197 -7.36 -6.89 3.83
C GLN A 197 -8.11 -5.99 2.87
N ASN A 198 -8.34 -4.72 3.28
CA ASN A 198 -8.78 -3.66 2.37
C ASN A 198 -7.58 -3.13 1.59
N ASN A 199 -7.55 -3.43 0.30
CA ASN A 199 -6.48 -3.05 -0.63
C ASN A 199 -7.05 -2.44 -1.91
N ASN A 200 -6.18 -1.78 -2.68
CA ASN A 200 -6.51 -1.28 -4.01
C ASN A 200 -5.50 -1.74 -5.05
N VAL A 201 -5.99 -1.81 -6.27
CA VAL A 201 -5.20 -1.99 -7.49
C VAL A 201 -5.62 -0.96 -8.51
N LEU A 202 -4.63 -0.37 -9.15
CA LEU A 202 -4.76 0.51 -10.29
C LEU A 202 -4.03 -0.13 -11.48
N VAL A 203 -4.73 -0.28 -12.60
CA VAL A 203 -4.17 -0.75 -13.86
C VAL A 203 -4.12 0.40 -14.84
N ILE A 204 -2.98 0.62 -15.47
CA ILE A 204 -2.78 1.67 -16.49
C ILE A 204 -2.31 1.02 -17.79
N HIS A 205 -3.07 1.23 -18.84
CA HIS A 205 -2.73 0.81 -20.21
C HIS A 205 -2.01 1.95 -20.92
N SER A 206 -0.69 2.04 -20.74
CA SER A 206 0.18 3.04 -21.38
C SER A 206 1.59 2.53 -21.51
N PRO A 207 2.13 2.52 -22.73
CA PRO A 207 3.55 2.23 -22.94
C PRO A 207 4.48 3.22 -22.25
N GLU A 208 4.08 4.49 -22.12
CA GLU A 208 4.88 5.52 -21.46
C GLU A 208 5.02 5.22 -19.96
N VAL A 209 3.91 4.92 -19.28
CA VAL A 209 3.94 4.55 -17.85
C VAL A 209 4.64 3.21 -17.68
N ALA A 210 4.41 2.24 -18.57
CA ALA A 210 5.11 0.95 -18.52
C ALA A 210 6.62 1.12 -18.67
N ALA A 211 7.10 2.06 -19.48
CA ALA A 211 8.53 2.34 -19.63
C ALA A 211 9.17 2.92 -18.35
N ILE A 212 8.43 3.74 -17.59
CA ILE A 212 8.88 4.27 -16.30
C ILE A 212 9.07 3.10 -15.30
N TYR A 213 8.05 2.27 -15.12
CA TYR A 213 8.12 1.10 -14.22
C TYR A 213 9.13 0.05 -14.69
N GLU A 214 9.32 -0.10 -16.01
CA GLU A 214 10.30 -1.02 -16.58
C GLU A 214 11.73 -0.58 -16.26
N THR A 215 12.01 0.72 -16.28
CA THR A 215 13.33 1.24 -15.91
C THR A 215 13.65 0.88 -14.45
N GLU A 216 12.74 1.13 -13.53
CA GLU A 216 12.88 0.75 -12.12
C GLU A 216 13.03 -0.77 -11.95
N PHE A 217 12.21 -1.56 -12.65
CA PHE A 217 12.34 -3.00 -12.63
C PHE A 217 13.72 -3.47 -13.05
N GLN A 218 14.28 -2.88 -14.12
CA GLN A 218 15.61 -3.25 -14.63
C GLN A 218 16.72 -2.85 -13.67
N GLU A 219 16.58 -1.76 -12.93
CA GLU A 219 17.52 -1.38 -11.87
C GLU A 219 17.54 -2.45 -10.77
N MET A 220 16.38 -2.82 -10.23
CA MET A 220 16.26 -3.88 -9.22
C MET A 220 16.71 -5.25 -9.77
N TRP A 221 16.36 -5.57 -11.02
CA TRP A 221 16.80 -6.81 -11.68
C TRP A 221 18.33 -6.92 -11.78
N ASN A 222 19.01 -5.79 -11.93
CA ASN A 222 20.47 -5.71 -11.94
C ASN A 222 21.11 -5.57 -10.55
N GLY A 223 20.30 -5.71 -9.46
CA GLY A 223 20.78 -5.66 -8.08
C GLY A 223 20.96 -4.24 -7.52
N GLN A 224 20.32 -3.25 -8.15
CA GLN A 224 20.33 -1.88 -7.69
C GLN A 224 19.08 -1.64 -6.83
N PHE A 225 19.29 -1.42 -5.53
CA PHE A 225 18.25 -1.24 -4.53
C PHE A 225 18.60 -0.12 -3.55
N GLY A 226 17.57 0.55 -3.06
CA GLY A 226 17.65 1.51 -1.97
C GLY A 226 18.31 2.85 -2.33
N PRO A 227 18.50 3.74 -1.34
CA PRO A 227 18.79 5.16 -1.55
C PRO A 227 20.14 5.48 -2.19
N ARG A 228 20.95 4.48 -2.47
CA ARG A 228 22.23 4.63 -3.15
C ARG A 228 22.19 4.12 -4.57
N SER A 229 21.09 3.55 -5.01
CA SER A 229 20.87 3.24 -6.41
C SER A 229 20.69 4.56 -7.16
N PRO A 230 21.46 4.84 -8.21
CA PRO A 230 21.20 6.03 -9.01
C PRO A 230 19.98 5.75 -9.89
N SER A 231 18.91 6.50 -9.73
CA SER A 231 17.77 6.40 -10.65
C SER A 231 18.19 6.71 -12.09
N GLN A 232 17.80 5.85 -13.02
CA GLN A 232 18.01 6.04 -14.46
C GLN A 232 16.75 6.58 -15.14
N ILE A 233 15.70 6.83 -14.40
CA ILE A 233 14.43 7.37 -14.90
C ILE A 233 14.64 8.85 -15.22
N LEU A 234 14.59 9.20 -16.52
CA LEU A 234 14.80 10.57 -16.99
C LEU A 234 13.54 11.43 -16.88
N ASP A 235 12.36 10.84 -17.00
CA ASP A 235 11.06 11.49 -16.87
C ASP A 235 10.10 10.56 -16.16
N GLN A 236 9.60 11.00 -15.03
CA GLN A 236 8.67 10.26 -14.18
C GLN A 236 7.21 10.59 -14.47
N SER A 237 6.94 11.37 -15.51
CA SER A 237 5.61 11.85 -15.84
C SER A 237 5.09 11.33 -17.18
N ALA A 238 3.79 11.19 -17.28
CA ALA A 238 3.07 10.88 -18.51
C ALA A 238 1.78 11.69 -18.61
N ASN A 239 1.29 11.90 -19.82
CA ASN A 239 -0.03 12.48 -20.06
C ASN A 239 -0.86 11.54 -20.92
N ILE A 240 -1.95 11.02 -20.36
CA ILE A 240 -2.83 10.08 -21.05
C ILE A 240 -4.24 10.67 -21.10
N ASN A 241 -4.73 10.96 -22.30
CA ASN A 241 -6.07 11.49 -22.51
C ASN A 241 -6.39 12.75 -21.67
N GLY A 242 -5.37 13.58 -21.40
CA GLY A 242 -5.50 14.79 -20.58
C GLY A 242 -5.25 14.60 -19.08
N SER A 243 -5.14 13.37 -18.61
CA SER A 243 -4.75 13.05 -17.24
C SER A 243 -3.23 13.09 -17.08
N GLN A 244 -2.75 13.89 -16.15
CA GLN A 244 -1.33 13.89 -15.77
C GLN A 244 -1.08 12.75 -14.79
N ILE A 245 -0.02 12.00 -15.03
CA ILE A 245 0.44 10.91 -14.18
C ILE A 245 1.87 11.23 -13.76
N LEU A 246 2.16 11.08 -12.47
CA LEU A 246 3.51 11.16 -11.91
C LEU A 246 3.78 9.85 -11.18
N VAL A 247 4.91 9.21 -11.47
CA VAL A 247 5.37 7.99 -10.79
C VAL A 247 6.65 8.31 -10.04
N ILE A 248 6.74 7.90 -8.79
CA ILE A 248 7.89 8.18 -7.93
C ILE A 248 8.31 6.88 -7.26
N PHE A 249 9.61 6.62 -7.22
CA PHE A 249 10.16 5.46 -6.51
C PHE A 249 10.99 5.91 -5.31
N THR A 250 10.66 5.41 -4.13
CA THR A 250 11.50 5.60 -2.96
C THR A 250 12.43 4.38 -2.84
N SER A 251 13.50 4.52 -2.20
CA SER A 251 14.04 5.58 -1.31
C SER A 251 14.89 6.64 -2.05
N GLU A 252 14.88 6.66 -3.34
CA GLU A 252 15.72 7.55 -4.15
C GLU A 252 15.12 8.96 -4.23
N ASP A 253 13.80 9.05 -4.45
CA ASP A 253 13.11 10.28 -4.83
C ASP A 253 12.39 10.97 -3.67
N LYS A 254 12.28 10.34 -2.50
CA LYS A 254 11.63 10.90 -1.31
C LYS A 254 10.20 11.40 -1.58
N ALA A 255 9.29 10.49 -1.92
CA ALA A 255 7.94 10.81 -2.37
C ALA A 255 7.10 11.65 -1.39
N LEU A 256 7.25 11.42 -0.07
CA LEU A 256 6.54 12.22 0.96
C LEU A 256 6.99 13.69 0.89
N GLU A 257 8.31 13.93 0.95
CA GLU A 257 8.89 15.27 1.00
C GLU A 257 8.68 16.02 -0.32
N THR A 258 8.94 15.36 -1.46
CA THR A 258 9.03 16.04 -2.77
C THR A 258 7.70 16.19 -3.48
N ALA A 259 6.71 15.31 -3.19
CA ALA A 259 5.43 15.31 -3.89
C ALA A 259 4.22 15.26 -2.94
N ILE A 260 4.07 14.26 -2.09
CA ILE A 260 2.81 14.02 -1.36
C ILE A 260 2.47 15.21 -0.44
N ILE A 261 3.43 15.68 0.37
CA ILE A 261 3.23 16.85 1.25
C ILE A 261 2.91 18.12 0.43
N PRO A 262 3.62 18.46 -0.66
CA PRO A 262 3.25 19.54 -1.56
C PRO A 262 1.83 19.45 -2.13
N PHE A 263 1.38 18.26 -2.58
CA PHE A 263 0.01 18.07 -3.05
C PHE A 263 -1.01 18.33 -1.94
N VAL A 264 -0.79 17.79 -0.74
CA VAL A 264 -1.66 18.03 0.43
C VAL A 264 -1.68 19.53 0.79
N LEU A 265 -0.53 20.21 0.85
CA LEU A 265 -0.46 21.65 1.11
C LEU A 265 -1.13 22.49 0.03
N GLY A 266 -1.20 21.99 -1.21
CA GLY A 266 -1.87 22.62 -2.34
C GLY A 266 -3.39 22.46 -2.36
N ALA A 267 -3.95 21.55 -1.54
CA ALA A 267 -5.40 21.26 -1.51
C ALA A 267 -6.26 22.49 -1.30
N GLN A 268 -7.35 22.62 -2.03
CA GLN A 268 -8.26 23.78 -1.99
C GLN A 268 -9.62 23.43 -1.36
N SER A 269 -10.09 22.18 -1.51
CA SER A 269 -11.43 21.75 -1.08
C SER A 269 -11.39 20.58 -0.11
N SER A 270 -10.63 19.52 -0.42
CA SER A 270 -10.69 18.28 0.36
C SER A 270 -9.37 17.49 0.36
N VAL A 271 -9.13 16.73 1.45
CA VAL A 271 -8.10 15.69 1.56
C VAL A 271 -8.69 14.52 2.30
N TYR A 272 -8.88 13.38 1.62
CA TYR A 272 -9.33 12.13 2.22
C TYR A 272 -8.20 11.11 2.19
N PHE A 273 -8.01 10.36 3.28
CA PHE A 273 -6.95 9.35 3.33
C PHE A 273 -7.38 8.04 3.96
N MET A 274 -6.75 6.95 3.53
CA MET A 274 -6.83 5.62 4.11
C MET A 274 -5.40 5.11 4.31
N ALA A 275 -5.01 4.80 5.55
CA ALA A 275 -3.62 4.54 5.88
C ALA A 275 -3.42 3.29 6.74
N PHE A 276 -2.64 2.33 6.21
CA PHE A 276 -2.17 1.18 6.98
C PHE A 276 -1.20 1.64 8.07
N SER A 277 -0.09 2.28 7.71
CA SER A 277 0.86 2.85 8.65
C SER A 277 1.07 4.33 8.36
N PHE A 278 0.83 5.18 9.36
CA PHE A 278 0.99 6.61 9.24
C PHE A 278 1.73 7.15 10.47
N THR A 279 3.04 7.37 10.31
CA THR A 279 3.96 7.85 11.34
C THR A 279 4.75 9.08 10.89
N ASP A 280 4.42 9.67 9.72
CA ASP A 280 5.06 10.86 9.18
C ASP A 280 4.41 12.13 9.73
N TYR A 281 5.06 12.75 10.72
CA TYR A 281 4.58 13.99 11.32
C TYR A 281 4.48 15.16 10.33
N PRO A 282 5.44 15.42 9.42
CA PRO A 282 5.31 16.49 8.42
C PRO A 282 4.03 16.38 7.57
N LEU A 283 3.64 15.17 7.15
CA LEU A 283 2.40 14.96 6.42
C LEU A 283 1.17 15.23 7.30
N ALA A 284 1.17 14.76 8.56
CA ALA A 284 0.09 15.04 9.50
C ALA A 284 -0.03 16.56 9.77
N ALA A 285 1.09 17.26 9.94
CA ALA A 285 1.11 18.72 10.12
C ALA A 285 0.55 19.46 8.89
N ALA A 286 0.85 19.00 7.68
CA ALA A 286 0.29 19.55 6.44
C ALA A 286 -1.23 19.38 6.38
N MET A 287 -1.75 18.22 6.75
CA MET A 287 -3.20 17.95 6.83
C MET A 287 -3.89 18.85 7.86
N ILE A 288 -3.31 19.03 9.05
CA ILE A 288 -3.82 19.96 10.08
C ILE A 288 -3.80 21.40 9.58
N GLN A 289 -2.74 21.82 8.91
CA GLN A 289 -2.65 23.16 8.32
C GLN A 289 -3.77 23.40 7.30
N ARG A 290 -4.08 22.42 6.45
CA ARG A 290 -5.18 22.53 5.48
C ARG A 290 -6.53 22.57 6.18
N ARG A 291 -6.76 21.69 7.18
CA ARG A 291 -7.96 21.70 8.02
C ARG A 291 -8.20 23.09 8.64
N ASN A 292 -7.18 23.68 9.23
CA ASN A 292 -7.23 25.03 9.84
C ASN A 292 -7.49 26.15 8.81
N SER A 293 -7.20 25.88 7.53
CA SER A 293 -7.47 26.82 6.42
C SER A 293 -8.88 26.63 5.81
N GLY A 294 -9.70 25.72 6.37
CA GLY A 294 -11.07 25.48 5.91
C GLY A 294 -11.20 24.37 4.85
N VAL A 295 -10.11 23.67 4.52
CA VAL A 295 -10.17 22.48 3.66
C VAL A 295 -10.79 21.32 4.45
N GLU A 296 -11.67 20.56 3.83
CA GLU A 296 -12.21 19.33 4.42
C GLU A 296 -11.12 18.26 4.47
N VAL A 297 -10.76 17.81 5.68
CA VAL A 297 -9.75 16.74 5.86
C VAL A 297 -10.36 15.65 6.71
N ALA A 298 -10.33 14.40 6.24
CA ALA A 298 -10.80 13.24 7.01
C ALA A 298 -10.01 11.98 6.63
N GLY A 299 -9.92 11.00 7.55
CA GLY A 299 -9.20 9.77 7.23
C GLY A 299 -9.49 8.57 8.11
N VAL A 300 -9.13 7.39 7.59
CA VAL A 300 -9.23 6.13 8.30
C VAL A 300 -7.83 5.54 8.48
N PHE A 301 -7.53 5.17 9.71
CA PHE A 301 -6.32 4.46 10.10
C PHE A 301 -6.59 2.97 10.25
N GLU A 302 -5.62 2.14 9.93
CA GLU A 302 -5.60 0.78 10.43
C GLU A 302 -5.71 0.79 11.95
N ALA A 303 -6.56 -0.09 12.51
CA ALA A 303 -6.80 -0.12 13.95
C ALA A 303 -5.56 -0.58 14.74
N PHE A 304 -4.86 -1.59 14.19
CA PHE A 304 -3.67 -2.13 14.81
C PHE A 304 -2.50 -1.14 14.72
N GLY A 305 -1.89 -0.82 15.84
CA GLY A 305 -0.72 0.07 15.91
C GLY A 305 -1.03 1.57 15.85
N SER A 306 -2.23 2.00 15.42
CA SER A 306 -2.56 3.42 15.26
C SER A 306 -2.62 4.23 16.57
N THR A 307 -2.74 3.57 17.71
CA THR A 307 -2.73 4.22 19.03
C THR A 307 -1.36 4.27 19.71
N THR A 308 -0.31 3.83 19.02
CA THR A 308 1.06 3.95 19.52
C THR A 308 1.53 5.41 19.50
N ASP A 309 2.55 5.73 20.29
CA ASP A 309 3.12 7.09 20.31
C ASP A 309 3.78 7.51 19.00
N ALA A 310 4.14 6.55 18.14
CA ALA A 310 4.72 6.80 16.83
C ALA A 310 3.67 7.12 15.76
N ALA A 311 2.40 6.71 15.96
CA ALA A 311 1.35 6.92 15.00
C ALA A 311 0.72 8.31 15.10
N GLU A 312 0.38 8.89 13.95
CA GLU A 312 -0.15 10.25 13.85
C GLU A 312 -1.67 10.36 14.10
N LEU A 313 -2.35 9.25 14.45
CA LEU A 313 -3.77 9.26 14.80
C LEU A 313 -4.10 10.30 15.89
N ARG A 314 -3.32 10.31 16.98
CA ARG A 314 -3.49 11.27 18.07
C ARG A 314 -3.21 12.71 17.62
N THR A 315 -2.17 12.92 16.83
CA THR A 315 -1.80 14.24 16.30
C THR A 315 -2.93 14.82 15.46
N LEU A 316 -3.47 14.04 14.54
CA LEU A 316 -4.58 14.46 13.68
C LEU A 316 -5.87 14.67 14.48
N PHE A 317 -6.21 13.76 15.41
CA PHE A 317 -7.36 13.91 16.30
C PHE A 317 -7.28 15.20 17.11
N CYS A 318 -6.14 15.48 17.74
CA CYS A 318 -5.92 16.70 18.51
C CYS A 318 -5.87 17.95 17.63
N GLY A 319 -5.50 17.82 16.35
CA GLY A 319 -5.60 18.86 15.33
C GLY A 319 -7.02 19.04 14.78
N SER A 320 -8.03 18.44 15.37
CA SER A 320 -9.45 18.51 14.96
C SER A 320 -9.72 17.97 13.54
N VAL A 321 -8.87 17.07 13.07
CA VAL A 321 -9.13 16.32 11.84
C VAL A 321 -10.03 15.13 12.18
N PRO A 322 -11.21 14.97 11.54
CA PRO A 322 -12.02 13.78 11.67
C PRO A 322 -11.25 12.52 11.28
N VAL A 323 -11.06 11.61 12.22
CA VAL A 323 -10.36 10.35 11.99
C VAL A 323 -11.12 9.20 12.60
N ARG A 324 -11.07 8.04 11.94
CA ARG A 324 -11.62 6.77 12.40
C ARG A 324 -10.54 5.70 12.39
N GLN A 325 -10.76 4.67 13.18
CA GLN A 325 -10.01 3.42 13.09
C GLN A 325 -10.80 2.42 12.25
N ASP A 326 -10.11 1.59 11.48
CA ASP A 326 -10.73 0.56 10.67
C ASP A 326 -11.64 -0.36 11.52
N GLY A 327 -12.72 -0.77 10.93
CA GLY A 327 -13.70 -1.68 11.53
C GLY A 327 -13.72 -3.08 10.90
N ASN A 328 -12.91 -3.30 9.86
CA ASN A 328 -12.76 -4.60 9.22
C ASN A 328 -12.17 -5.65 10.20
N GLY A 329 -12.42 -6.93 9.92
CA GLY A 329 -11.85 -8.05 10.69
C GLY A 329 -10.36 -8.31 10.39
N GLY A 330 -9.91 -8.01 9.16
CA GLY A 330 -8.52 -7.99 8.74
C GLY A 330 -7.92 -6.58 8.80
N PHE A 331 -6.92 -6.29 7.98
CA PHE A 331 -6.25 -4.98 8.00
C PHE A 331 -6.81 -4.01 6.95
N LEU A 332 -6.87 -2.74 7.30
CA LEU A 332 -6.89 -1.64 6.33
C LEU A 332 -5.47 -1.49 5.77
N HIS A 333 -5.21 -2.04 4.59
CA HIS A 333 -3.87 -2.03 4.01
C HIS A 333 -3.69 -0.98 2.90
N HIS A 334 -4.67 -0.12 2.68
CA HIS A 334 -4.56 1.05 1.81
C HIS A 334 -3.42 2.00 2.21
N LYS A 335 -2.83 2.66 1.22
CA LYS A 335 -1.94 3.80 1.33
C LYS A 335 -2.41 4.81 0.29
N VAL A 336 -3.52 5.49 0.60
CA VAL A 336 -4.27 6.32 -0.34
C VAL A 336 -4.47 7.70 0.23
N ILE A 337 -4.26 8.72 -0.60
CA ILE A 337 -4.73 10.09 -0.36
C ILE A 337 -5.47 10.56 -1.61
N VAL A 338 -6.66 11.13 -1.44
CA VAL A 338 -7.41 11.79 -2.51
C VAL A 338 -7.45 13.28 -2.20
N VAL A 339 -6.98 14.11 -3.12
CA VAL A 339 -6.92 15.57 -2.97
C VAL A 339 -7.89 16.23 -3.95
N ASP A 340 -8.74 17.12 -3.43
CA ASP A 340 -9.67 17.97 -4.19
C ASP A 340 -10.64 17.17 -5.11
N GLU A 341 -10.98 15.92 -4.72
CA GLU A 341 -11.80 15.01 -5.51
C GLU A 341 -11.27 14.80 -6.95
N ARG A 342 -9.97 14.99 -7.15
CA ARG A 342 -9.34 15.06 -8.45
C ARG A 342 -8.02 14.26 -8.51
N TYR A 343 -7.15 14.44 -7.53
CA TYR A 343 -5.86 13.78 -7.52
C TYR A 343 -5.92 12.53 -6.65
N VAL A 344 -5.53 11.39 -7.19
CA VAL A 344 -5.35 10.16 -6.44
C VAL A 344 -3.88 9.89 -6.26
N ILE A 345 -3.46 9.69 -5.02
CA ILE A 345 -2.13 9.27 -4.62
C ILE A 345 -2.26 7.87 -4.04
N THR A 346 -1.59 6.89 -4.65
CA THR A 346 -1.60 5.50 -4.20
C THR A 346 -0.30 4.79 -4.55
N GLY A 347 -0.15 3.53 -4.12
CA GLY A 347 1.04 2.71 -4.33
C GLY A 347 1.34 1.83 -3.13
N SER A 348 2.61 1.46 -2.99
CA SER A 348 3.06 0.60 -1.91
C SER A 348 3.50 1.37 -0.65
N LEU A 349 3.79 2.69 -0.79
CA LEU A 349 4.42 3.53 0.22
C LEU A 349 3.55 3.71 1.47
N ASN A 350 3.98 3.19 2.60
CA ASN A 350 3.45 3.59 3.91
C ASN A 350 3.87 5.04 4.23
N PHE A 351 3.01 5.80 4.90
CA PHE A 351 3.32 7.17 5.28
C PHE A 351 4.26 7.19 6.50
N SER A 352 5.51 6.80 6.27
CA SER A 352 6.52 6.62 7.31
C SER A 352 7.93 6.95 6.81
N THR A 353 8.79 7.42 7.70
CA THR A 353 10.18 7.72 7.39
C THR A 353 10.93 6.51 6.84
N ASN A 354 10.67 5.29 7.34
CA ASN A 354 11.37 4.10 6.86
C ASN A 354 10.99 3.76 5.41
N ALA A 355 9.72 3.86 5.06
CA ALA A 355 9.26 3.68 3.68
C ALA A 355 9.85 4.73 2.73
N GLU A 356 9.97 5.98 3.21
CA GLU A 356 10.53 7.10 2.45
C GLU A 356 12.03 6.99 2.18
N THR A 357 12.80 6.42 3.14
CA THR A 357 14.27 6.58 3.13
C THR A 357 15.05 5.28 2.99
N SER A 358 14.40 4.14 3.10
CA SER A 358 15.09 2.85 3.23
C SER A 358 14.56 1.77 2.30
N ASN A 359 13.23 1.63 2.21
CA ASN A 359 12.59 0.60 1.38
C ASN A 359 12.60 0.98 -0.10
N ASP A 360 12.40 -0.01 -0.97
CA ASP A 360 12.04 0.23 -2.36
C ASP A 360 10.51 0.17 -2.48
N GLU A 361 9.91 1.33 -2.76
CA GLU A 361 8.47 1.53 -2.84
C GLU A 361 8.11 2.27 -4.12
N ASN A 362 6.85 2.22 -4.54
CA ASN A 362 6.34 3.09 -5.60
C ASN A 362 5.15 3.91 -5.15
N VAL A 363 5.04 5.10 -5.72
CA VAL A 363 3.88 5.98 -5.61
C VAL A 363 3.46 6.40 -7.00
N ILE A 364 2.16 6.39 -7.26
CA ILE A 364 1.57 6.98 -8.46
C ILE A 364 0.60 8.08 -8.05
N ILE A 365 0.70 9.24 -8.70
CA ILE A 365 -0.21 10.37 -8.54
C ILE A 365 -0.91 10.60 -9.87
N ILE A 366 -2.24 10.58 -9.86
CA ILE A 366 -3.05 10.72 -11.07
C ILE A 366 -4.02 11.88 -10.94
N ASP A 367 -3.98 12.79 -11.91
CA ASP A 367 -4.95 13.86 -12.10
C ASP A 367 -6.13 13.35 -12.95
N ASN A 368 -7.15 12.78 -12.29
CA ASN A 368 -8.33 12.26 -12.95
C ASN A 368 -9.52 12.20 -11.99
N THR A 369 -10.58 12.92 -12.30
CA THR A 369 -11.78 13.00 -11.45
C THR A 369 -12.60 11.72 -11.42
N GLU A 370 -12.62 10.93 -12.49
CA GLU A 370 -13.37 9.66 -12.53
C GLU A 370 -12.70 8.61 -11.63
N ILE A 371 -11.37 8.50 -11.71
CA ILE A 371 -10.60 7.64 -10.80
C ILE A 371 -10.77 8.12 -9.35
N ALA A 372 -10.66 9.44 -9.12
CA ALA A 372 -10.81 10.01 -7.78
C ALA A 372 -12.17 9.69 -7.15
N GLN A 373 -13.25 9.74 -7.93
CA GLN A 373 -14.59 9.37 -7.45
C GLN A 373 -14.69 7.91 -6.99
N LEU A 374 -13.99 6.98 -7.64
CA LEU A 374 -13.95 5.58 -7.22
C LEU A 374 -13.23 5.42 -5.88
N TYR A 375 -12.10 6.12 -5.71
CA TYR A 375 -11.36 6.10 -4.45
C TYR A 375 -12.12 6.80 -3.30
N ILE A 376 -12.93 7.81 -3.61
CA ILE A 376 -13.83 8.44 -2.64
C ILE A 376 -14.94 7.46 -2.21
N GLN A 377 -15.55 6.73 -3.14
CA GLN A 377 -16.55 5.70 -2.82
C GLN A 377 -15.94 4.61 -1.93
N GLU A 378 -14.70 4.21 -2.20
CA GLU A 378 -13.98 3.26 -1.34
C GLU A 378 -13.70 3.87 0.04
N PHE A 379 -13.27 5.13 0.11
CA PHE A 379 -13.11 5.85 1.37
C PHE A 379 -14.42 5.89 2.16
N GLU A 380 -15.54 6.21 1.53
CA GLU A 380 -16.85 6.24 2.17
C GLU A 380 -17.26 4.86 2.69
N ARG A 381 -17.01 3.79 1.94
CA ARG A 381 -17.26 2.41 2.35
C ARG A 381 -16.45 2.04 3.60
N VAL A 382 -15.15 2.29 3.57
CA VAL A 382 -14.24 2.01 4.70
C VAL A 382 -14.58 2.91 5.90
N TRP A 383 -14.86 4.18 5.65
CA TRP A 383 -15.29 5.12 6.69
C TRP A 383 -16.57 4.64 7.40
N ALA A 384 -17.56 4.16 6.66
CA ALA A 384 -18.84 3.67 7.22
C ALA A 384 -18.65 2.43 8.12
N LEU A 385 -17.67 1.56 7.80
CA LEU A 385 -17.29 0.42 8.64
C LEU A 385 -16.43 0.83 9.84
N GLY A 386 -15.78 1.99 9.76
CA GLY A 386 -14.82 2.48 10.75
C GLY A 386 -15.45 2.72 12.13
N LYS A 387 -14.61 2.62 13.15
CA LYS A 387 -14.95 2.89 14.55
C LYS A 387 -14.44 4.27 14.94
N ASP A 388 -15.27 5.00 15.69
CA ASP A 388 -14.85 6.28 16.26
C ASP A 388 -13.68 6.09 17.22
N VAL A 389 -12.76 7.03 17.17
CA VAL A 389 -11.61 7.05 18.09
C VAL A 389 -12.10 7.32 19.51
N ASP A 390 -11.63 6.53 20.49
CA ASP A 390 -11.95 6.74 21.90
C ASP A 390 -11.26 8.00 22.44
N PRO A 391 -11.98 9.10 22.74
CA PRO A 391 -11.37 10.35 23.19
C PRO A 391 -10.59 10.20 24.51
N ALA A 392 -10.96 9.21 25.35
CA ALA A 392 -10.28 8.97 26.62
C ALA A 392 -8.83 8.45 26.44
N LYS A 393 -8.55 7.89 25.26
CA LYS A 393 -7.21 7.43 24.88
C LYS A 393 -6.38 8.50 24.14
N MET A 394 -7.01 9.62 23.75
CA MET A 394 -6.39 10.70 22.99
C MET A 394 -6.10 11.91 23.89
N VAL A 395 -5.05 11.81 24.68
CA VAL A 395 -4.63 12.94 25.55
C VAL A 395 -3.97 14.00 24.68
N CYS A 396 -4.71 15.08 24.39
CA CYS A 396 -4.17 16.25 23.72
C CYS A 396 -3.38 17.11 24.71
N GLN A 397 -2.13 17.39 24.42
CA GLN A 397 -1.23 18.22 25.25
C GLN A 397 -1.19 19.64 24.72
#